data_a725646336638040599ca67e04bf617b
#
_entry.id   a725646336638040599ca67e04bf617b
#
_cell.length_a   1.000
_cell.length_b   1.000
_cell.length_c   1.000
_cell.angle_alpha   90.00
_cell.angle_beta   90.00
_cell.angle_gamma   90.00
#
_symmetry.space_group_name_H-M   'P 1'
#
loop_
_entity.id
_entity.type
_entity.pdbx_description
1 polymer ?
#
loop_
_entity_poly.entity_id
_entity_poly.type
_entity_poly.pdbx_seq_one_letter_code
_entity_poly.pdbx_strand_id
1 'polypeptide(L)'
;MRHLRNIFNLGIKELRSLLGDKAMLTLIVFSFTVSVYSSATVTPGSLNLAPIAIADMDQSQLSNRIVNSFYRPWFLPPEMITADEMDAGLDAGRYTFAINIPPNFQRDVLAGRQPDIQVNVDATRMSQAFTGNGYIQNIINGEVNSFVARYRDNSEPLVSLETRMRFNPNLDPAWFGGVMAIINNITMLAIVLTGLALIREREHGTVEHLLVMPITPFEIMMAKVWSMGLVVLVVSGLSLVLMVKGVLGVPIEGSIPLFMLGVALSLFATTSIGIFMGTIARSMPQLGLLVILVLLPLQMLSGGSTPRESMPQMVQDIMLTMPTTHFVSLAQAILYRGAGFEIVWPQFLTLMAIGGAFFTIALLRFRKTIGTMA
;
A
#
# COMPACT_ATOMS: atom_id res chain seq x y z
N MET A 1 2.38 21.87 -36.75
CA MET A 1 1.97 20.51 -37.23
C MET A 1 3.13 19.50 -37.24
N ARG A 2 4.37 19.89 -37.69
CA ARG A 2 5.53 18.97 -37.76
C ARG A 2 5.91 18.36 -36.40
N HIS A 3 6.02 19.16 -35.33
CA HIS A 3 6.39 18.72 -33.99
C HIS A 3 5.41 17.68 -33.42
N LEU A 4 4.10 17.91 -33.53
CA LEU A 4 3.08 16.94 -33.06
C LEU A 4 3.16 15.62 -33.80
N ARG A 5 3.37 15.66 -35.13
CA ARG A 5 3.54 14.45 -35.95
C ARG A 5 4.78 13.66 -35.55
N ASN A 6 5.89 14.34 -35.24
CA ASN A 6 7.11 13.70 -34.77
C ASN A 6 6.89 13.01 -33.41
N ILE A 7 6.29 13.72 -32.45
CA ILE A 7 5.95 13.17 -31.13
C ILE A 7 5.08 11.92 -31.27
N PHE A 8 4.04 11.99 -32.12
CA PHE A 8 3.14 10.87 -32.33
C PHE A 8 3.83 9.68 -32.98
N ASN A 9 4.57 9.88 -34.06
CA ASN A 9 5.28 8.82 -34.77
C ASN A 9 6.35 8.14 -33.90
N LEU A 10 7.11 8.93 -33.13
CA LEU A 10 8.07 8.38 -32.17
C LEU A 10 7.38 7.57 -31.06
N GLY A 11 6.27 8.05 -30.54
CA GLY A 11 5.51 7.30 -29.52
C GLY A 11 4.94 6.00 -30.06
N ILE A 12 4.45 5.95 -31.31
CA ILE A 12 4.05 4.69 -31.96
C ILE A 12 5.23 3.72 -32.10
N LYS A 13 6.41 4.22 -32.45
CA LYS A 13 7.65 3.41 -32.46
C LYS A 13 7.92 2.81 -31.07
N GLU A 14 7.82 3.61 -30.01
CA GLU A 14 8.01 3.14 -28.62
C GLU A 14 6.98 2.06 -28.23
N LEU A 15 5.70 2.27 -28.58
CA LEU A 15 4.64 1.26 -28.35
C LEU A 15 4.93 -0.06 -29.07
N ARG A 16 5.35 0.01 -30.33
CA ARG A 16 5.71 -1.20 -31.09
C ARG A 16 6.94 -1.91 -30.50
N SER A 17 7.92 -1.15 -30.06
CA SER A 17 9.10 -1.70 -29.37
C SER A 17 8.71 -2.42 -28.08
N LEU A 18 7.81 -1.82 -27.28
CA LEU A 18 7.30 -2.42 -26.05
C LEU A 18 6.51 -3.70 -26.33
N LEU A 19 5.64 -3.71 -27.34
CA LEU A 19 4.88 -4.89 -27.73
C LEU A 19 5.74 -6.04 -28.26
N GLY A 20 6.94 -5.75 -28.77
CA GLY A 20 7.93 -6.75 -29.15
C GLY A 20 8.73 -7.32 -27.97
N ASP A 21 8.68 -6.69 -26.80
CA ASP A 21 9.45 -7.06 -25.62
C ASP A 21 8.63 -7.95 -24.67
N LYS A 22 8.80 -9.27 -24.81
CA LYS A 22 8.06 -10.25 -24.00
C LYS A 22 8.29 -10.09 -22.50
N ALA A 23 9.50 -9.71 -22.08
CA ALA A 23 9.83 -9.54 -20.67
C ALA A 23 9.07 -8.34 -20.07
N MET A 24 9.02 -7.23 -20.79
CA MET A 24 8.26 -6.05 -20.36
C MET A 24 6.77 -6.31 -20.33
N LEU A 25 6.22 -7.00 -21.33
CA LEU A 25 4.81 -7.38 -21.34
C LEU A 25 4.46 -8.31 -20.16
N THR A 26 5.32 -9.31 -19.89
CA THR A 26 5.13 -10.18 -18.72
C THR A 26 5.15 -9.40 -17.41
N LEU A 27 6.09 -8.45 -17.26
CA LEU A 27 6.17 -7.59 -16.08
C LEU A 27 4.88 -6.76 -15.90
N ILE A 28 4.37 -6.15 -16.97
CA ILE A 28 3.14 -5.35 -16.95
C ILE A 28 1.95 -6.22 -16.52
N VAL A 29 1.76 -7.37 -17.19
CA VAL A 29 0.65 -8.28 -16.86
C VAL A 29 0.76 -8.79 -15.44
N PHE A 30 1.93 -9.25 -15.01
CA PHE A 30 2.17 -9.71 -13.64
C PHE A 30 1.86 -8.62 -12.61
N SER A 31 2.33 -7.38 -12.84
CA SER A 31 2.14 -6.28 -11.90
C SER A 31 0.67 -5.91 -11.70
N PHE A 32 -0.12 -5.91 -12.77
CA PHE A 32 -1.53 -5.51 -12.70
C PHE A 32 -2.52 -6.67 -12.51
N THR A 33 -2.05 -7.90 -12.40
CA THR A 33 -2.89 -9.08 -12.12
C THR A 33 -2.42 -9.79 -10.85
N VAL A 34 -1.35 -10.59 -10.93
CA VAL A 34 -0.87 -11.42 -9.83
C VAL A 34 -0.43 -10.59 -8.63
N SER A 35 0.32 -9.49 -8.85
CA SER A 35 0.78 -8.61 -7.77
C SER A 35 -0.39 -7.94 -7.05
N VAL A 36 -1.41 -7.48 -7.78
CA VAL A 36 -2.61 -6.85 -7.19
C VAL A 36 -3.40 -7.86 -6.36
N TYR A 37 -3.63 -9.07 -6.91
CA TYR A 37 -4.31 -10.14 -6.20
C TYR A 37 -3.55 -10.56 -4.93
N SER A 38 -2.25 -10.79 -5.06
CA SER A 38 -1.39 -11.18 -3.94
C SER A 38 -1.37 -10.11 -2.83
N SER A 39 -1.21 -8.84 -3.20
CA SER A 39 -1.21 -7.74 -2.21
C SER A 39 -2.54 -7.61 -1.46
N ALA A 40 -3.65 -7.95 -2.12
CA ALA A 40 -4.97 -7.92 -1.49
C ALA A 40 -5.21 -9.10 -0.55
N THR A 41 -4.68 -10.29 -0.90
CA THR A 41 -5.05 -11.54 -0.21
C THR A 41 -4.00 -12.05 0.76
N VAL A 42 -2.71 -11.74 0.54
CA VAL A 42 -1.59 -12.26 1.35
C VAL A 42 -1.33 -11.41 2.59
N THR A 43 -1.70 -10.13 2.59
CA THR A 43 -1.52 -9.26 3.76
C THR A 43 -2.69 -9.48 4.74
N PRO A 44 -2.51 -10.22 5.84
CA PRO A 44 -3.56 -10.36 6.83
C PRO A 44 -3.70 -9.02 7.57
N GLY A 45 -4.68 -8.22 7.21
CA GLY A 45 -5.04 -7.00 7.94
C GLY A 45 -5.95 -7.28 9.14
N SER A 46 -6.42 -8.51 9.28
CA SER A 46 -7.14 -9.02 10.44
C SER A 46 -6.37 -10.18 11.06
N LEU A 47 -6.55 -10.35 12.33
CA LEU A 47 -6.06 -11.52 13.05
C LEU A 47 -6.66 -12.79 12.42
N ASN A 48 -5.83 -13.74 12.03
CA ASN A 48 -6.31 -14.98 11.42
C ASN A 48 -5.53 -16.17 11.98
N LEU A 49 -6.27 -17.10 12.60
CA LEU A 49 -5.76 -18.34 13.18
C LEU A 49 -4.52 -18.13 14.07
N ALA A 50 -4.51 -17.08 14.90
CA ALA A 50 -3.38 -16.79 15.77
C ALA A 50 -3.26 -17.88 16.86
N PRO A 51 -2.06 -18.48 17.03
CA PRO A 51 -1.83 -19.42 18.11
C PRO A 51 -1.90 -18.73 19.46
N ILE A 52 -2.75 -19.24 20.35
CA ILE A 52 -2.97 -18.70 21.69
C ILE A 52 -2.87 -19.81 22.73
N ALA A 53 -2.23 -19.53 23.86
CA ALA A 53 -2.17 -20.40 25.02
C ALA A 53 -2.75 -19.68 26.26
N ILE A 54 -3.38 -20.42 27.15
CA ILE A 54 -4.01 -19.88 28.36
C ILE A 54 -3.59 -20.70 29.59
N ALA A 55 -3.05 -20.03 30.57
CA ALA A 55 -2.82 -20.55 31.91
C ALA A 55 -3.98 -20.09 32.79
N ASP A 56 -4.96 -20.96 33.04
CA ASP A 56 -6.11 -20.68 33.89
C ASP A 56 -5.87 -21.20 35.31
N MET A 57 -5.51 -20.31 36.21
CA MET A 57 -5.27 -20.61 37.63
C MET A 57 -6.54 -20.44 38.47
N ASP A 58 -7.63 -19.85 37.90
CA ASP A 58 -8.88 -19.61 38.61
C ASP A 58 -9.88 -20.78 38.46
N GLN A 59 -9.88 -21.42 37.29
CA GLN A 59 -10.77 -22.54 36.94
C GLN A 59 -12.26 -22.31 37.28
N SER A 60 -12.68 -21.05 37.19
CA SER A 60 -14.03 -20.60 37.54
C SER A 60 -14.96 -20.60 36.33
N GLN A 61 -16.25 -20.26 36.58
CA GLN A 61 -17.20 -20.08 35.48
C GLN A 61 -16.84 -18.91 34.58
N LEU A 62 -16.29 -17.81 35.13
CA LEU A 62 -15.86 -16.64 34.35
C LEU A 62 -14.61 -16.95 33.54
N SER A 63 -13.58 -17.57 34.13
CA SER A 63 -12.36 -17.95 33.40
C SER A 63 -12.67 -18.92 32.27
N ASN A 64 -13.51 -19.91 32.47
CA ASN A 64 -13.96 -20.84 31.43
C ASN A 64 -14.68 -20.12 30.28
N ARG A 65 -15.50 -19.11 30.57
CA ARG A 65 -16.13 -18.29 29.52
C ARG A 65 -15.12 -17.55 28.69
N ILE A 66 -14.13 -16.94 29.34
CA ILE A 66 -13.03 -16.22 28.66
C ILE A 66 -12.27 -17.19 27.76
N VAL A 67 -11.86 -18.37 28.27
CA VAL A 67 -11.16 -19.39 27.48
C VAL A 67 -11.95 -19.80 26.24
N ASN A 68 -13.25 -20.04 26.38
CA ASN A 68 -14.13 -20.48 25.29
C ASN A 68 -14.50 -19.36 24.30
N SER A 69 -14.15 -18.10 24.58
CA SER A 69 -14.42 -16.97 23.69
C SER A 69 -13.34 -16.75 22.63
N PHE A 70 -12.22 -17.46 22.73
CA PHE A 70 -11.17 -17.45 21.72
C PHE A 70 -11.41 -18.57 20.69
N TYR A 71 -11.95 -18.21 19.52
CA TYR A 71 -12.32 -19.17 18.47
C TYR A 71 -12.02 -18.64 17.06
N ARG A 72 -12.15 -19.54 16.08
CA ARG A 72 -11.97 -19.20 14.67
C ARG A 72 -12.97 -18.13 14.22
N PRO A 73 -12.62 -17.24 13.27
CA PRO A 73 -11.39 -17.28 12.45
C PRO A 73 -10.16 -16.59 13.07
N TRP A 74 -10.31 -15.89 14.19
CA TRP A 74 -9.26 -15.03 14.76
C TRP A 74 -8.17 -15.83 15.47
N PHE A 75 -8.56 -16.78 16.30
CA PHE A 75 -7.63 -17.59 17.09
C PHE A 75 -7.76 -19.08 16.75
N LEU A 76 -6.67 -19.81 16.89
CA LEU A 76 -6.73 -21.27 17.04
C LEU A 76 -7.37 -21.61 18.40
N PRO A 77 -7.93 -22.82 18.57
CA PRO A 77 -8.39 -23.27 19.88
C PRO A 77 -7.26 -23.08 20.91
N PRO A 78 -7.54 -22.44 22.08
CA PRO A 78 -6.53 -22.18 23.08
C PRO A 78 -5.87 -23.47 23.58
N GLU A 79 -4.55 -23.47 23.66
CA GLU A 79 -3.80 -24.53 24.32
C GLU A 79 -3.74 -24.23 25.81
N MET A 80 -4.19 -25.17 26.64
CA MET A 80 -4.15 -25.02 28.09
C MET A 80 -2.75 -25.39 28.59
N ILE A 81 -2.09 -24.45 29.26
CA ILE A 81 -0.72 -24.55 29.76
C ILE A 81 -0.63 -24.16 31.23
N THR A 82 0.50 -24.42 31.85
CA THR A 82 0.84 -23.88 33.16
C THR A 82 1.51 -22.50 33.03
N ALA A 83 1.48 -21.69 34.09
CA ALA A 83 2.13 -20.37 34.08
C ALA A 83 3.65 -20.47 33.80
N ASP A 84 4.30 -21.52 34.26
CA ASP A 84 5.74 -21.74 34.06
C ASP A 84 6.11 -22.10 32.59
N GLU A 85 5.14 -22.63 31.83
CA GLU A 85 5.33 -22.99 30.42
C GLU A 85 5.16 -21.83 29.45
N MET A 86 4.63 -20.68 29.91
CA MET A 86 4.31 -19.55 29.06
C MET A 86 5.52 -19.02 28.32
N ASP A 87 6.60 -18.69 29.05
CA ASP A 87 7.79 -18.09 28.47
C ASP A 87 8.51 -19.09 27.54
N ALA A 88 8.65 -20.33 27.97
CA ALA A 88 9.26 -21.38 27.14
C ALA A 88 8.47 -21.63 25.83
N GLY A 89 7.15 -21.50 25.87
CA GLY A 89 6.29 -21.62 24.67
C GLY A 89 6.43 -20.44 23.72
N LEU A 90 6.52 -19.23 24.26
CA LEU A 90 6.77 -18.01 23.48
C LEU A 90 8.17 -18.00 22.85
N ASP A 91 9.20 -18.36 23.65
CA ASP A 91 10.59 -18.44 23.16
C ASP A 91 10.75 -19.50 22.06
N ALA A 92 9.98 -20.59 22.14
CA ALA A 92 9.94 -21.60 21.08
C ALA A 92 9.07 -21.21 19.87
N GLY A 93 8.40 -20.04 19.90
CA GLY A 93 7.52 -19.55 18.83
C GLY A 93 6.26 -20.39 18.63
N ARG A 94 5.85 -21.18 19.63
CA ARG A 94 4.62 -22.02 19.57
C ARG A 94 3.37 -21.17 19.61
N TYR A 95 3.36 -20.10 20.42
CA TYR A 95 2.23 -19.19 20.59
C TYR A 95 2.59 -17.79 20.12
N THR A 96 1.60 -17.03 19.65
CA THR A 96 1.70 -15.58 19.46
C THR A 96 1.24 -14.84 20.72
N PHE A 97 0.29 -15.44 21.45
CA PHE A 97 -0.27 -14.88 22.67
C PHE A 97 -0.30 -15.95 23.76
N ALA A 98 0.07 -15.55 24.98
CA ALA A 98 -0.08 -16.39 26.18
C ALA A 98 -0.76 -15.54 27.26
N ILE A 99 -1.91 -16.03 27.77
CA ILE A 99 -2.74 -15.34 28.76
C ILE A 99 -2.63 -16.07 30.08
N ASN A 100 -2.41 -15.33 31.17
CA ASN A 100 -2.44 -15.86 32.53
C ASN A 100 -3.61 -15.27 33.30
N ILE A 101 -4.58 -16.09 33.68
CA ILE A 101 -5.72 -15.74 34.53
C ILE A 101 -5.35 -16.07 35.97
N PRO A 102 -5.26 -15.08 36.88
CA PRO A 102 -4.79 -15.29 38.24
C PRO A 102 -5.81 -16.04 39.08
N PRO A 103 -5.38 -16.69 40.18
CA PRO A 103 -6.29 -17.36 41.10
C PRO A 103 -7.25 -16.38 41.78
N ASN A 104 -8.47 -16.82 42.07
CA ASN A 104 -9.57 -16.01 42.64
C ASN A 104 -10.06 -14.87 41.75
N PHE A 105 -9.80 -14.92 40.42
CA PHE A 105 -10.18 -13.90 39.47
C PHE A 105 -11.68 -13.57 39.50
N GLN A 106 -12.54 -14.58 39.40
CA GLN A 106 -14.00 -14.40 39.45
C GLN A 106 -14.45 -13.78 40.78
N ARG A 107 -13.93 -14.26 41.91
CA ARG A 107 -14.28 -13.73 43.21
C ARG A 107 -13.94 -12.23 43.32
N ASP A 108 -12.79 -11.83 42.83
CA ASP A 108 -12.31 -10.47 42.94
C ASP A 108 -13.08 -9.55 42.01
N VAL A 109 -13.42 -9.99 40.80
CA VAL A 109 -14.31 -9.27 39.86
C VAL A 109 -15.71 -9.06 40.52
N LEU A 110 -16.32 -10.07 41.08
CA LEU A 110 -17.63 -9.95 41.73
C LEU A 110 -17.60 -9.08 42.97
N ALA A 111 -16.47 -9.03 43.68
CA ALA A 111 -16.26 -8.16 44.84
C ALA A 111 -16.01 -6.67 44.40
N GLY A 112 -15.97 -6.38 43.12
CA GLY A 112 -15.69 -5.04 42.60
C GLY A 112 -14.22 -4.64 42.65
N ARG A 113 -13.32 -5.61 42.85
CA ARG A 113 -11.89 -5.43 42.71
C ARG A 113 -11.52 -5.53 41.25
N GLN A 114 -10.37 -4.99 40.85
CA GLN A 114 -9.85 -5.01 39.48
C GLN A 114 -8.61 -5.93 39.43
N PRO A 115 -8.81 -7.25 39.33
CA PRO A 115 -7.67 -8.16 39.18
C PRO A 115 -7.06 -8.01 37.80
N ASP A 116 -5.71 -8.11 37.73
CA ASP A 116 -4.99 -8.00 36.48
C ASP A 116 -4.91 -9.37 35.78
N ILE A 117 -5.21 -9.40 34.47
CA ILE A 117 -4.89 -10.53 33.58
C ILE A 117 -3.61 -10.18 32.86
N GLN A 118 -2.61 -11.04 32.96
CA GLN A 118 -1.36 -10.87 32.20
C GLN A 118 -1.50 -11.44 30.80
N VAL A 119 -1.12 -10.65 29.79
CA VAL A 119 -1.07 -11.07 28.39
C VAL A 119 0.36 -10.89 27.88
N ASN A 120 1.05 -11.98 27.63
CA ASN A 120 2.38 -12.00 27.01
C ASN A 120 2.21 -12.15 25.51
N VAL A 121 2.92 -11.33 24.74
CA VAL A 121 2.77 -11.25 23.28
C VAL A 121 4.12 -11.43 22.60
N ASP A 122 4.21 -12.34 21.65
CA ASP A 122 5.37 -12.45 20.76
C ASP A 122 5.40 -11.28 19.77
N ALA A 123 6.14 -10.24 20.13
CA ALA A 123 6.27 -9.03 19.31
C ALA A 123 7.09 -9.23 18.02
N THR A 124 7.72 -10.39 17.81
CA THR A 124 8.40 -10.68 16.53
C THR A 124 7.37 -10.88 15.39
N ARG A 125 6.14 -11.26 15.70
CA ARG A 125 5.01 -11.38 14.78
C ARG A 125 4.19 -10.07 14.74
N MET A 126 4.82 -8.95 14.45
CA MET A 126 4.30 -7.58 14.63
C MET A 126 2.85 -7.36 14.17
N SER A 127 2.47 -7.82 12.98
CA SER A 127 1.12 -7.61 12.44
C SER A 127 0.04 -8.32 13.26
N GLN A 128 0.29 -9.56 13.68
CA GLN A 128 -0.61 -10.32 14.53
C GLN A 128 -0.62 -9.79 15.98
N ALA A 129 0.56 -9.47 16.52
CA ALA A 129 0.74 -8.98 17.87
C ALA A 129 -0.04 -7.68 18.12
N PHE A 130 0.09 -6.71 17.22
CA PHE A 130 -0.58 -5.42 17.35
C PHE A 130 -2.10 -5.52 17.25
N THR A 131 -2.58 -6.25 16.23
CA THR A 131 -4.03 -6.43 16.01
C THR A 131 -4.66 -7.31 17.09
N GLY A 132 -4.00 -8.43 17.43
CA GLY A 132 -4.52 -9.42 18.37
C GLY A 132 -4.65 -8.91 19.79
N ASN A 133 -3.76 -8.02 20.26
CA ASN A 133 -3.88 -7.43 21.58
C ASN A 133 -5.22 -6.68 21.75
N GLY A 134 -5.62 -5.91 20.74
CA GLY A 134 -6.93 -5.23 20.75
C GLY A 134 -8.10 -6.20 20.77
N TYR A 135 -8.04 -7.31 20.01
CA TYR A 135 -9.06 -8.35 20.03
C TYR A 135 -9.15 -9.04 21.41
N ILE A 136 -8.00 -9.39 22.00
CA ILE A 136 -7.95 -10.03 23.34
C ILE A 136 -8.58 -9.12 24.39
N GLN A 137 -8.23 -7.85 24.43
CA GLN A 137 -8.80 -6.89 25.38
C GLN A 137 -10.32 -6.76 25.21
N ASN A 138 -10.80 -6.66 23.97
CA ASN A 138 -12.24 -6.53 23.71
C ASN A 138 -13.01 -7.80 24.12
N ILE A 139 -12.45 -8.99 23.84
CA ILE A 139 -13.06 -10.27 24.21
C ILE A 139 -13.13 -10.38 25.74
N ILE A 140 -12.02 -10.18 26.45
CA ILE A 140 -11.96 -10.29 27.91
C ILE A 140 -12.92 -9.29 28.56
N ASN A 141 -12.85 -8.02 28.18
CA ASN A 141 -13.73 -6.99 28.72
C ASN A 141 -15.21 -7.26 28.43
N GLY A 142 -15.53 -7.76 27.23
CA GLY A 142 -16.88 -8.13 26.85
C GLY A 142 -17.44 -9.29 27.73
N GLU A 143 -16.64 -10.32 27.96
CA GLU A 143 -17.05 -11.47 28.79
C GLU A 143 -17.18 -11.09 30.28
N VAL A 144 -16.23 -10.29 30.80
CA VAL A 144 -16.28 -9.80 32.18
C VAL A 144 -17.51 -8.93 32.40
N ASN A 145 -17.76 -7.95 31.52
CA ASN A 145 -18.92 -7.06 31.63
C ASN A 145 -20.24 -7.82 31.51
N SER A 146 -20.34 -8.76 30.57
CA SER A 146 -21.53 -9.61 30.39
C SER A 146 -21.77 -10.51 31.58
N PHE A 147 -20.72 -11.00 32.24
CA PHE A 147 -20.81 -11.81 33.43
C PHE A 147 -21.26 -10.98 34.63
N VAL A 148 -20.64 -9.82 34.85
CA VAL A 148 -21.01 -8.93 35.96
C VAL A 148 -22.44 -8.39 35.81
N ALA A 149 -22.89 -8.05 34.61
CA ALA A 149 -24.25 -7.59 34.33
C ALA A 149 -25.34 -8.66 34.69
N ARG A 150 -25.02 -9.96 34.61
CA ARG A 150 -25.92 -11.06 35.04
C ARG A 150 -26.02 -11.18 36.54
N TYR A 151 -25.01 -10.80 37.30
CA TYR A 151 -24.94 -10.92 38.76
C TYR A 151 -25.25 -9.64 39.51
N ARG A 152 -25.14 -8.47 38.85
CA ARG A 152 -25.55 -7.17 39.39
C ARG A 152 -26.80 -6.73 38.65
N ASP A 153 -27.92 -6.71 39.33
CA ASP A 153 -29.20 -6.26 38.81
C ASP A 153 -29.08 -4.88 38.19
N ASN A 154 -29.43 -4.74 36.90
CA ASN A 154 -29.73 -3.53 36.18
C ASN A 154 -28.84 -2.28 36.40
N SER A 155 -27.59 -2.31 36.05
CA SER A 155 -26.91 -1.07 35.69
C SER A 155 -26.66 -1.11 34.17
N GLU A 156 -27.58 -0.53 33.39
CA GLU A 156 -27.27 -0.12 32.01
C GLU A 156 -26.02 0.76 32.04
N PRO A 157 -25.06 0.53 31.14
CA PRO A 157 -23.90 1.41 31.08
C PRO A 157 -24.39 2.83 30.86
N LEU A 158 -23.91 3.78 31.70
CA LEU A 158 -24.28 5.20 31.65
C LEU A 158 -23.97 5.84 30.27
N VAL A 159 -23.16 5.20 29.46
CA VAL A 159 -22.80 5.63 28.10
C VAL A 159 -22.73 4.38 27.21
N SER A 160 -23.55 4.34 26.17
CA SER A 160 -23.44 3.36 25.08
C SER A 160 -22.54 3.91 23.99
N LEU A 161 -21.40 3.25 23.72
CA LEU A 161 -20.51 3.60 22.62
C LEU A 161 -20.94 2.88 21.35
N GLU A 162 -21.60 3.59 20.43
CA GLU A 162 -21.88 3.09 19.09
C GLU A 162 -20.73 3.47 18.14
N THR A 163 -19.94 2.50 17.72
CA THR A 163 -18.84 2.72 16.77
C THR A 163 -19.33 2.42 15.35
N ARG A 164 -19.34 3.44 14.49
CA ARG A 164 -19.67 3.31 13.08
C ARG A 164 -18.40 3.36 12.24
N MET A 165 -18.01 2.24 11.64
CA MET A 165 -16.93 2.19 10.65
C MET A 165 -17.44 2.71 9.30
N ARG A 166 -16.80 3.77 8.77
CA ARG A 166 -17.10 4.33 7.44
C ARG A 166 -16.08 3.82 6.42
N PHE A 167 -16.49 3.71 5.16
CA PHE A 167 -15.66 3.37 3.99
C PHE A 167 -15.14 1.93 3.92
N ASN A 168 -15.08 1.20 5.00
CA ASN A 168 -14.80 -0.24 5.06
C ASN A 168 -15.44 -0.83 6.32
N PRO A 169 -16.77 -1.05 6.31
CA PRO A 169 -17.51 -1.49 7.50
C PRO A 169 -17.03 -2.84 8.06
N ASN A 170 -16.55 -3.72 7.18
CA ASN A 170 -16.08 -5.06 7.55
C ASN A 170 -14.59 -5.08 7.92
N LEU A 171 -13.90 -3.93 7.88
CA LEU A 171 -12.45 -3.83 8.07
C LEU A 171 -11.66 -4.82 7.19
N ASP A 172 -12.15 -5.07 5.96
CA ASP A 172 -11.53 -6.01 5.02
C ASP A 172 -10.21 -5.43 4.49
N PRO A 173 -9.07 -6.06 4.76
CA PRO A 173 -7.76 -5.59 4.31
C PRO A 173 -7.59 -5.64 2.79
N ALA A 174 -8.32 -6.51 2.10
CA ALA A 174 -8.27 -6.63 0.66
C ALA A 174 -8.64 -5.33 -0.06
N TRP A 175 -9.52 -4.51 0.56
CA TRP A 175 -9.91 -3.22 0.01
C TRP A 175 -8.72 -2.27 -0.13
N PHE A 176 -7.85 -2.23 0.88
CA PHE A 176 -6.66 -1.38 0.86
C PHE A 176 -5.53 -2.00 0.04
N GLY A 177 -5.25 -3.29 0.23
CA GLY A 177 -4.15 -3.99 -0.40
C GLY A 177 -4.20 -3.94 -1.93
N GLY A 178 -5.36 -4.23 -2.53
CA GLY A 178 -5.54 -4.24 -3.98
C GLY A 178 -5.39 -2.86 -4.63
N VAL A 179 -6.02 -1.84 -4.04
CA VAL A 179 -5.94 -0.46 -4.56
C VAL A 179 -4.53 0.11 -4.38
N MET A 180 -3.90 -0.11 -3.21
CA MET A 180 -2.53 0.35 -2.97
C MET A 180 -1.53 -0.34 -3.89
N ALA A 181 -1.73 -1.61 -4.22
CA ALA A 181 -0.91 -2.31 -5.20
C ALA A 181 -1.01 -1.65 -6.59
N ILE A 182 -2.20 -1.29 -7.04
CA ILE A 182 -2.38 -0.56 -8.32
C ILE A 182 -1.62 0.78 -8.27
N ILE A 183 -1.76 1.58 -7.22
CA ILE A 183 -1.09 2.88 -7.07
C ILE A 183 0.43 2.72 -7.13
N ASN A 184 0.97 1.75 -6.39
CA ASN A 184 2.40 1.44 -6.36
C ASN A 184 2.90 0.93 -7.72
N ASN A 185 2.14 0.07 -8.40
CA ASN A 185 2.49 -0.47 -9.71
C ASN A 185 2.44 0.59 -10.81
N ILE A 186 1.49 1.54 -10.76
CA ILE A 186 1.46 2.70 -11.65
C ILE A 186 2.78 3.48 -11.54
N THR A 187 3.19 3.82 -10.32
CA THR A 187 4.43 4.57 -10.07
C THR A 187 5.65 3.77 -10.52
N MET A 188 5.75 2.51 -10.14
CA MET A 188 6.87 1.63 -10.48
C MET A 188 7.02 1.49 -11.99
N LEU A 189 5.95 1.09 -12.68
CA LEU A 189 6.02 0.84 -14.11
C LEU A 189 6.25 2.12 -14.92
N ALA A 190 5.69 3.25 -14.52
CA ALA A 190 5.96 4.53 -15.16
C ALA A 190 7.46 4.86 -15.13
N ILE A 191 8.11 4.74 -13.98
CA ILE A 191 9.55 4.99 -13.82
C ILE A 191 10.37 3.96 -14.58
N VAL A 192 10.07 2.67 -14.40
CA VAL A 192 10.83 1.58 -15.01
C VAL A 192 10.75 1.60 -16.53
N LEU A 193 9.54 1.66 -17.11
CA LEU A 193 9.36 1.62 -18.56
C LEU A 193 10.02 2.81 -19.26
N THR A 194 9.88 4.01 -18.72
CA THR A 194 10.49 5.22 -19.33
C THR A 194 12.01 5.25 -19.17
N GLY A 195 12.52 4.83 -17.99
CA GLY A 195 13.96 4.73 -17.76
C GLY A 195 14.61 3.69 -18.67
N LEU A 196 13.99 2.50 -18.78
CA LEU A 196 14.47 1.43 -19.65
C LEU A 196 14.41 1.81 -21.14
N ALA A 197 13.32 2.46 -21.58
CA ALA A 197 13.21 2.92 -22.97
C ALA A 197 14.36 3.89 -23.36
N LEU A 198 14.81 4.72 -22.40
CA LEU A 198 15.92 5.65 -22.66
C LEU A 198 17.28 4.93 -22.66
N ILE A 199 17.54 4.08 -21.66
CA ILE A 199 18.82 3.35 -21.57
C ILE A 199 18.98 2.38 -22.73
N ARG A 200 17.93 1.69 -23.16
CA ARG A 200 17.95 0.78 -24.31
C ARG A 200 18.40 1.48 -25.58
N GLU A 201 17.86 2.66 -25.88
CA GLU A 201 18.29 3.45 -27.05
C GLU A 201 19.75 3.85 -26.95
N ARG A 202 20.24 4.11 -25.74
CA ARG A 202 21.64 4.48 -25.51
C ARG A 202 22.59 3.28 -25.68
N GLU A 203 22.26 2.12 -25.12
CA GLU A 203 23.11 0.91 -25.24
C GLU A 203 23.16 0.36 -26.67
N HIS A 204 22.08 0.53 -27.45
CA HIS A 204 22.05 0.09 -28.86
C HIS A 204 22.62 1.13 -29.85
N GLY A 205 23.15 2.28 -29.37
CA GLY A 205 23.69 3.32 -30.24
C GLY A 205 22.63 4.04 -31.10
N THR A 206 21.35 3.78 -30.87
CA THR A 206 20.25 4.36 -31.66
C THR A 206 20.04 5.85 -31.36
N VAL A 207 20.58 6.36 -30.25
CA VAL A 207 20.57 7.80 -29.92
C VAL A 207 21.29 8.59 -31.00
N GLU A 208 22.39 8.07 -31.57
CA GLU A 208 23.15 8.74 -32.65
C GLU A 208 22.28 8.87 -33.90
N HIS A 209 21.47 7.88 -34.24
CA HIS A 209 20.54 7.98 -35.36
C HIS A 209 19.42 8.98 -35.12
N LEU A 210 18.97 9.16 -33.85
CA LEU A 210 18.02 10.22 -33.50
C LEU A 210 18.59 11.62 -33.61
N LEU A 211 19.92 11.79 -33.41
CA LEU A 211 20.61 13.07 -33.52
C LEU A 211 20.76 13.56 -34.99
N VAL A 212 20.83 12.64 -35.94
CA VAL A 212 20.86 12.97 -37.37
C VAL A 212 19.47 13.39 -37.90
N MET A 213 18.40 12.97 -37.24
CA MET A 213 17.05 13.39 -37.61
C MET A 213 16.75 14.80 -37.07
N PRO A 214 15.97 15.62 -37.82
CA PRO A 214 15.56 16.94 -37.36
C PRO A 214 14.50 16.90 -36.26
N ILE A 215 14.84 16.29 -35.11
CA ILE A 215 13.99 16.06 -33.95
C ILE A 215 14.61 16.75 -32.72
N THR A 216 13.78 17.36 -31.90
CA THR A 216 14.23 18.03 -30.67
C THR A 216 14.23 17.09 -29.47
N PRO A 217 15.09 17.31 -28.45
CA PRO A 217 15.05 16.57 -27.19
C PRO A 217 13.68 16.57 -26.51
N PHE A 218 12.94 17.67 -26.64
CA PHE A 218 11.57 17.77 -26.16
C PHE A 218 10.62 16.77 -26.84
N GLU A 219 10.72 16.63 -28.18
CA GLU A 219 9.89 15.69 -28.95
C GLU A 219 10.16 14.25 -28.54
N ILE A 220 11.43 13.90 -28.32
CA ILE A 220 11.84 12.55 -27.87
C ILE A 220 11.25 12.26 -26.48
N MET A 221 11.42 13.20 -25.54
CA MET A 221 10.89 13.01 -24.19
C MET A 221 9.38 12.92 -24.18
N MET A 222 8.68 13.82 -24.86
CA MET A 222 7.22 13.80 -24.93
C MET A 222 6.68 12.51 -25.56
N ALA A 223 7.37 11.99 -26.58
CA ALA A 223 7.02 10.69 -27.19
C ALA A 223 7.07 9.55 -26.16
N LYS A 224 8.11 9.49 -25.34
CA LYS A 224 8.25 8.46 -24.28
C LYS A 224 7.23 8.64 -23.16
N VAL A 225 6.98 9.88 -22.73
CA VAL A 225 6.01 10.21 -21.67
C VAL A 225 4.61 9.75 -22.06
N TRP A 226 4.12 10.15 -23.24
CA TRP A 226 2.76 9.80 -23.62
C TRP A 226 2.60 8.32 -23.98
N SER A 227 3.59 7.69 -24.64
CA SER A 227 3.48 6.31 -25.07
C SER A 227 3.53 5.34 -23.87
N MET A 228 4.54 5.47 -23.01
CA MET A 228 4.64 4.63 -21.81
C MET A 228 3.54 4.95 -20.79
N GLY A 229 3.21 6.24 -20.64
CA GLY A 229 2.08 6.66 -19.80
C GLY A 229 0.75 6.08 -20.29
N LEU A 230 0.48 6.07 -21.58
CA LEU A 230 -0.75 5.48 -22.13
C LEU A 230 -0.86 4.00 -21.82
N VAL A 231 0.21 3.24 -21.96
CA VAL A 231 0.21 1.80 -21.63
C VAL A 231 -0.16 1.59 -20.17
N VAL A 232 0.52 2.28 -19.25
CA VAL A 232 0.26 2.14 -17.81
C VAL A 232 -1.15 2.63 -17.46
N LEU A 233 -1.61 3.72 -18.08
CA LEU A 233 -2.96 4.24 -17.91
C LEU A 233 -4.02 3.21 -18.28
N VAL A 234 -3.92 2.62 -19.46
CA VAL A 234 -4.90 1.62 -19.95
C VAL A 234 -4.88 0.37 -19.06
N VAL A 235 -3.70 -0.17 -18.77
CA VAL A 235 -3.60 -1.42 -18.00
C VAL A 235 -4.01 -1.20 -16.55
N SER A 236 -3.71 -0.04 -15.94
CA SER A 236 -4.18 0.27 -14.59
C SER A 236 -5.70 0.42 -14.52
N GLY A 237 -6.32 1.05 -15.52
CA GLY A 237 -7.78 1.14 -15.62
C GLY A 237 -8.43 -0.23 -15.79
N LEU A 238 -7.88 -1.09 -16.64
CA LEU A 238 -8.34 -2.47 -16.79
C LEU A 238 -8.17 -3.25 -15.48
N SER A 239 -7.03 -3.14 -14.81
CA SER A 239 -6.79 -3.80 -13.52
C SER A 239 -7.76 -3.32 -12.43
N LEU A 240 -8.04 -2.02 -12.37
CA LEU A 240 -9.00 -1.47 -11.41
C LEU A 240 -10.40 -2.09 -11.62
N VAL A 241 -10.84 -2.20 -12.86
CA VAL A 241 -12.18 -2.73 -13.17
C VAL A 241 -12.23 -4.25 -13.08
N LEU A 242 -11.25 -4.96 -13.62
CA LEU A 242 -11.28 -6.43 -13.70
C LEU A 242 -10.82 -7.07 -12.39
N MET A 243 -9.69 -6.61 -11.82
CA MET A 243 -9.11 -7.22 -10.62
C MET A 243 -9.74 -6.68 -9.35
N VAL A 244 -9.73 -5.36 -9.14
CA VAL A 244 -10.18 -4.78 -7.86
C VAL A 244 -11.70 -4.86 -7.74
N LYS A 245 -12.43 -4.37 -8.73
CA LYS A 245 -13.90 -4.40 -8.70
C LYS A 245 -14.48 -5.79 -9.03
N GLY A 246 -13.92 -6.48 -10.04
CA GLY A 246 -14.45 -7.76 -10.54
C GLY A 246 -14.05 -8.96 -9.69
N VAL A 247 -12.75 -9.19 -9.49
CA VAL A 247 -12.23 -10.39 -8.80
C VAL A 247 -12.24 -10.21 -7.28
N LEU A 248 -11.78 -9.06 -6.78
CA LEU A 248 -11.70 -8.80 -5.33
C LEU A 248 -13.01 -8.26 -4.74
N GLY A 249 -13.98 -7.87 -5.56
CA GLY A 249 -15.28 -7.38 -5.10
C GLY A 249 -15.21 -6.06 -4.30
N VAL A 250 -14.12 -5.30 -4.43
CA VAL A 250 -13.94 -4.04 -3.68
C VAL A 250 -14.89 -2.97 -4.24
N PRO A 251 -15.78 -2.40 -3.43
CA PRO A 251 -16.62 -1.30 -3.86
C PRO A 251 -15.79 -0.05 -4.10
N ILE A 252 -16.01 0.59 -5.24
CA ILE A 252 -15.39 1.85 -5.61
C ILE A 252 -16.47 2.92 -5.46
N GLU A 253 -16.31 3.78 -4.45
CA GLU A 253 -17.31 4.81 -4.13
C GLU A 253 -17.27 6.01 -5.08
N GLY A 254 -16.11 6.29 -5.67
CA GLY A 254 -15.89 7.48 -6.47
C GLY A 254 -15.88 7.26 -7.98
N SER A 255 -15.69 8.37 -8.70
CA SER A 255 -15.67 8.40 -10.16
C SER A 255 -14.37 7.81 -10.72
N ILE A 256 -14.45 6.66 -11.42
CA ILE A 256 -13.32 6.06 -12.14
C ILE A 256 -12.71 7.03 -13.17
N PRO A 257 -13.46 7.77 -14.00
CA PRO A 257 -12.88 8.76 -14.91
C PRO A 257 -12.06 9.84 -14.20
N LEU A 258 -12.53 10.34 -13.03
CA LEU A 258 -11.81 11.32 -12.26
C LEU A 258 -10.48 10.74 -11.70
N PHE A 259 -10.53 9.50 -11.23
CA PHE A 259 -9.31 8.78 -10.82
C PHE A 259 -8.33 8.62 -12.00
N MET A 260 -8.81 8.21 -13.19
CA MET A 260 -7.97 8.04 -14.38
C MET A 260 -7.32 9.34 -14.84
N LEU A 261 -7.99 10.49 -14.67
CA LEU A 261 -7.38 11.80 -14.90
C LEU A 261 -6.24 12.06 -13.91
N GLY A 262 -6.43 11.71 -12.63
CA GLY A 262 -5.37 11.75 -11.61
C GLY A 262 -4.19 10.84 -11.93
N VAL A 263 -4.47 9.62 -12.42
CA VAL A 263 -3.44 8.70 -12.92
C VAL A 263 -2.66 9.32 -14.07
N ALA A 264 -3.31 9.95 -15.04
CA ALA A 264 -2.64 10.59 -16.17
C ALA A 264 -1.66 11.69 -15.73
N LEU A 265 -2.05 12.53 -14.77
CA LEU A 265 -1.16 13.56 -14.22
C LEU A 265 -0.02 12.96 -13.38
N SER A 266 -0.30 11.94 -12.59
CA SER A 266 0.73 11.21 -11.85
C SER A 266 1.73 10.55 -12.80
N LEU A 267 1.26 9.96 -13.90
CA LEU A 267 2.09 9.37 -14.94
C LEU A 267 3.00 10.41 -15.60
N PHE A 268 2.50 11.60 -15.87
CA PHE A 268 3.33 12.69 -16.39
C PHE A 268 4.51 13.01 -15.46
N ALA A 269 4.27 13.07 -14.15
CA ALA A 269 5.31 13.34 -13.16
C ALA A 269 6.28 12.14 -13.01
N THR A 270 5.77 10.93 -12.87
CA THR A 270 6.58 9.73 -12.60
C THR A 270 7.38 9.27 -13.82
N THR A 271 6.84 9.39 -15.04
CA THR A 271 7.58 9.15 -16.28
C THR A 271 8.73 10.15 -16.45
N SER A 272 8.54 11.39 -16.04
CA SER A 272 9.61 12.41 -16.03
C SER A 272 10.75 12.04 -15.08
N ILE A 273 10.42 11.49 -13.90
CA ILE A 273 11.43 10.93 -12.97
C ILE A 273 12.17 9.76 -13.63
N GLY A 274 11.45 8.85 -14.29
CA GLY A 274 12.06 7.73 -15.02
C GLY A 274 13.04 8.16 -16.10
N ILE A 275 12.69 9.17 -16.90
CA ILE A 275 13.60 9.77 -17.90
C ILE A 275 14.81 10.40 -17.20
N PHE A 276 14.60 11.17 -16.13
CA PHE A 276 15.68 11.79 -15.37
C PHE A 276 16.68 10.73 -14.89
N MET A 277 16.19 9.62 -14.31
CA MET A 277 17.04 8.52 -13.87
C MET A 277 17.78 7.86 -15.05
N GLY A 278 17.11 7.65 -16.18
CA GLY A 278 17.72 7.15 -17.41
C GLY A 278 18.82 8.06 -17.96
N THR A 279 18.78 9.38 -17.70
CA THR A 279 19.88 10.28 -18.06
C THR A 279 21.08 10.19 -17.14
N ILE A 280 20.89 9.73 -15.89
CA ILE A 280 21.98 9.53 -14.91
C ILE A 280 22.64 8.18 -15.11
N ALA A 281 21.84 7.16 -15.28
CA ALA A 281 22.32 5.79 -15.47
C ALA A 281 23.11 5.65 -16.78
N ARG A 282 24.19 4.89 -16.74
CA ARG A 282 25.03 4.58 -17.90
C ARG A 282 24.80 3.18 -18.47
N SER A 283 24.16 2.32 -17.70
CA SER A 283 23.87 0.92 -18.05
C SER A 283 22.56 0.44 -17.43
N MET A 284 21.97 -0.64 -17.96
CA MET A 284 20.77 -1.27 -17.40
C MET A 284 20.92 -1.65 -15.92
N PRO A 285 22.00 -2.30 -15.43
CA PRO A 285 22.18 -2.58 -14.02
C PRO A 285 22.20 -1.34 -13.14
N GLN A 286 22.87 -0.26 -13.60
CA GLN A 286 22.90 1.00 -12.87
C GLN A 286 21.52 1.65 -12.77
N LEU A 287 20.74 1.60 -13.85
CA LEU A 287 19.34 2.05 -13.79
C LEU A 287 18.54 1.24 -12.78
N GLY A 288 18.68 -0.08 -12.76
CA GLY A 288 18.00 -0.94 -11.80
C GLY A 288 18.30 -0.56 -10.35
N LEU A 289 19.57 -0.31 -10.02
CA LEU A 289 19.97 0.15 -8.68
C LEU A 289 19.36 1.52 -8.33
N LEU A 290 19.37 2.48 -9.28
CA LEU A 290 18.75 3.78 -9.07
C LEU A 290 17.23 3.68 -8.88
N VAL A 291 16.58 2.81 -9.66
CA VAL A 291 15.13 2.56 -9.51
C VAL A 291 14.82 2.04 -8.12
N ILE A 292 15.54 1.03 -7.64
CA ILE A 292 15.34 0.48 -6.31
C ILE A 292 15.57 1.55 -5.23
N LEU A 293 16.67 2.30 -5.33
CA LEU A 293 17.05 3.32 -4.35
C LEU A 293 16.01 4.44 -4.23
N VAL A 294 15.37 4.83 -5.34
CA VAL A 294 14.37 5.90 -5.37
C VAL A 294 12.96 5.36 -5.10
N LEU A 295 12.61 4.22 -5.72
CA LEU A 295 11.25 3.69 -5.68
C LEU A 295 10.86 3.16 -4.30
N LEU A 296 11.77 2.45 -3.60
CA LEU A 296 11.45 1.90 -2.27
C LEU A 296 11.07 3.00 -1.26
N PRO A 297 11.87 4.07 -1.07
CA PRO A 297 11.43 5.17 -0.21
C PRO A 297 10.14 5.84 -0.68
N LEU A 298 9.98 6.05 -1.99
CA LEU A 298 8.77 6.65 -2.53
C LEU A 298 7.51 5.84 -2.22
N GLN A 299 7.58 4.51 -2.26
CA GLN A 299 6.43 3.64 -1.95
C GLN A 299 6.16 3.56 -0.44
N MET A 300 7.21 3.37 0.37
CA MET A 300 7.07 3.21 1.82
C MET A 300 6.59 4.49 2.51
N LEU A 301 7.09 5.65 2.05
CA LEU A 301 6.84 6.96 2.67
C LEU A 301 5.74 7.77 1.97
N SER A 302 5.04 7.21 1.00
CA SER A 302 3.98 7.89 0.24
C SER A 302 2.72 8.22 1.04
N GLY A 303 2.56 7.65 2.23
CA GLY A 303 1.34 7.74 3.04
C GLY A 303 0.34 6.61 2.80
N GLY A 304 0.68 5.65 1.94
CA GLY A 304 -0.19 4.50 1.64
C GLY A 304 -0.07 3.37 2.64
N SER A 305 1.16 2.98 2.97
CA SER A 305 1.43 1.89 3.94
C SER A 305 1.57 2.42 5.36
N THR A 306 2.22 3.55 5.55
CA THR A 306 2.41 4.21 6.84
C THR A 306 1.68 5.55 6.81
N PRO A 307 0.79 5.85 7.76
CA PRO A 307 0.14 7.16 7.85
C PRO A 307 1.19 8.27 7.92
N ARG A 308 0.97 9.32 7.14
CA ARG A 308 1.93 10.42 7.03
C ARG A 308 2.18 11.12 8.36
N GLU A 309 1.14 11.25 9.18
CA GLU A 309 1.17 11.92 10.48
C GLU A 309 2.07 11.20 11.49
N SER A 310 2.34 9.91 11.29
CA SER A 310 3.24 9.11 12.14
C SER A 310 4.71 9.21 11.73
N MET A 311 5.03 9.89 10.63
CA MET A 311 6.41 10.06 10.16
C MET A 311 7.07 11.27 10.83
N PRO A 312 8.42 11.28 10.98
CA PRO A 312 9.16 12.47 11.39
C PRO A 312 8.89 13.66 10.46
N GLN A 313 8.81 14.89 11.01
CA GLN A 313 8.46 16.10 10.27
C GLN A 313 9.32 16.30 9.02
N MET A 314 10.63 16.09 9.13
CA MET A 314 11.56 16.23 8.00
C MET A 314 11.19 15.29 6.83
N VAL A 315 10.76 14.06 7.13
CA VAL A 315 10.31 13.10 6.09
C VAL A 315 9.02 13.55 5.46
N GLN A 316 8.07 14.05 6.27
CA GLN A 316 6.81 14.60 5.75
C GLN A 316 7.06 15.74 4.76
N ASP A 317 7.97 16.67 5.09
CA ASP A 317 8.29 17.84 4.26
C ASP A 317 8.96 17.44 2.94
N ILE A 318 9.91 16.48 2.99
CA ILE A 318 10.54 15.95 1.77
C ILE A 318 9.50 15.26 0.89
N MET A 319 8.65 14.42 1.47
CA MET A 319 7.64 13.67 0.71
C MET A 319 6.55 14.55 0.10
N LEU A 320 6.34 15.76 0.61
CA LEU A 320 5.47 16.76 -0.03
C LEU A 320 5.99 17.24 -1.40
N THR A 321 7.27 17.12 -1.65
CA THR A 321 7.85 17.47 -2.96
C THR A 321 7.75 16.32 -3.97
N MET A 322 7.28 15.14 -3.53
CA MET A 322 7.20 13.94 -4.37
C MET A 322 5.77 13.72 -4.89
N PRO A 323 5.61 13.31 -6.16
CA PRO A 323 4.28 13.12 -6.74
C PRO A 323 3.51 11.96 -6.11
N THR A 324 4.20 10.96 -5.57
CA THR A 324 3.59 9.76 -4.98
C THR A 324 2.67 10.07 -3.81
N THR A 325 3.07 10.98 -2.92
CA THR A 325 2.28 11.40 -1.75
C THR A 325 0.94 12.02 -2.16
N HIS A 326 0.98 12.92 -3.15
CA HIS A 326 -0.23 13.57 -3.66
C HIS A 326 -1.12 12.61 -4.43
N PHE A 327 -0.50 11.68 -5.18
CA PHE A 327 -1.24 10.67 -5.92
C PHE A 327 -1.93 9.66 -5.00
N VAL A 328 -1.26 9.19 -3.93
CA VAL A 328 -1.87 8.32 -2.91
C VAL A 328 -3.05 9.02 -2.24
N SER A 329 -2.86 10.26 -1.78
CA SER A 329 -3.93 11.05 -1.14
C SER A 329 -5.14 11.25 -2.06
N LEU A 330 -4.90 11.57 -3.34
CA LEU A 330 -5.93 11.73 -4.37
C LEU A 330 -6.67 10.41 -4.63
N ALA A 331 -5.93 9.32 -4.80
CA ALA A 331 -6.50 8.01 -5.08
C ALA A 331 -7.38 7.52 -3.92
N GLN A 332 -6.91 7.66 -2.68
CA GLN A 332 -7.68 7.31 -1.48
C GLN A 332 -8.93 8.18 -1.32
N ALA A 333 -8.83 9.48 -1.62
CA ALA A 333 -9.97 10.38 -1.56
C ALA A 333 -11.06 9.98 -2.56
N ILE A 334 -10.68 9.67 -3.80
CA ILE A 334 -11.64 9.32 -4.85
C ILE A 334 -12.16 7.90 -4.64
N LEU A 335 -11.27 6.89 -4.58
CA LEU A 335 -11.68 5.49 -4.64
C LEU A 335 -12.36 5.00 -3.36
N TYR A 336 -11.91 5.46 -2.18
CA TYR A 336 -12.49 5.01 -0.90
C TYR A 336 -13.55 5.97 -0.36
N ARG A 337 -13.30 7.29 -0.43
CA ARG A 337 -14.17 8.30 0.19
C ARG A 337 -15.20 8.89 -0.77
N GLY A 338 -15.15 8.54 -2.07
CA GLY A 338 -16.06 9.06 -3.08
C GLY A 338 -15.91 10.56 -3.35
N ALA A 339 -14.72 11.14 -3.08
CA ALA A 339 -14.50 12.57 -3.22
C ALA A 339 -14.65 13.03 -4.68
N GLY A 340 -15.40 14.10 -4.88
CA GLY A 340 -15.53 14.80 -6.15
C GLY A 340 -14.36 15.72 -6.46
N PHE A 341 -14.38 16.32 -7.67
CA PHE A 341 -13.31 17.24 -8.11
C PHE A 341 -13.13 18.44 -7.17
N GLU A 342 -14.20 18.91 -6.55
CA GLU A 342 -14.16 20.05 -5.59
C GLU A 342 -13.25 19.83 -4.39
N ILE A 343 -13.03 18.56 -4.01
CA ILE A 343 -12.19 18.19 -2.87
C ILE A 343 -10.75 17.91 -3.33
N VAL A 344 -10.58 17.30 -4.51
CA VAL A 344 -9.27 16.79 -4.96
C VAL A 344 -8.52 17.72 -5.91
N TRP A 345 -9.09 18.86 -6.31
CA TRP A 345 -8.41 19.79 -7.22
C TRP A 345 -7.04 20.30 -6.75
N PRO A 346 -6.77 20.49 -5.42
CA PRO A 346 -5.44 20.90 -4.97
C PRO A 346 -4.36 19.86 -5.31
N GLN A 347 -4.69 18.57 -5.16
CA GLN A 347 -3.79 17.48 -5.53
C GLN A 347 -3.52 17.43 -7.04
N PHE A 348 -4.52 17.74 -7.87
CA PHE A 348 -4.34 17.86 -9.31
C PHE A 348 -3.36 18.98 -9.68
N LEU A 349 -3.50 20.15 -9.08
CA LEU A 349 -2.59 21.27 -9.31
C LEU A 349 -1.18 20.95 -8.83
N THR A 350 -1.06 20.32 -7.66
CA THR A 350 0.25 19.95 -7.11
C THR A 350 0.95 18.91 -7.99
N LEU A 351 0.23 17.89 -8.46
CA LEU A 351 0.77 16.90 -9.39
C LEU A 351 1.22 17.53 -10.71
N MET A 352 0.47 18.48 -11.23
CA MET A 352 0.83 19.22 -12.45
C MET A 352 2.09 20.06 -12.23
N ALA A 353 2.18 20.78 -11.12
CA ALA A 353 3.35 21.60 -10.78
C ALA A 353 4.62 20.75 -10.57
N ILE A 354 4.51 19.68 -9.78
CA ILE A 354 5.63 18.76 -9.54
C ILE A 354 6.03 18.06 -10.83
N GLY A 355 5.07 17.59 -11.63
CA GLY A 355 5.33 16.97 -12.94
C GLY A 355 6.04 17.92 -13.90
N GLY A 356 5.58 19.15 -13.97
CA GLY A 356 6.23 20.21 -14.78
C GLY A 356 7.67 20.50 -14.33
N ALA A 357 7.91 20.55 -13.03
CA ALA A 357 9.25 20.74 -12.47
C ALA A 357 10.18 19.56 -12.82
N PHE A 358 9.75 18.31 -12.56
CA PHE A 358 10.56 17.13 -12.90
C PHE A 358 10.77 17.00 -14.41
N PHE A 359 9.75 17.28 -15.22
CA PHE A 359 9.88 17.26 -16.67
C PHE A 359 10.91 18.28 -17.15
N THR A 360 10.89 19.50 -16.60
CA THR A 360 11.85 20.56 -16.97
C THR A 360 13.28 20.17 -16.56
N ILE A 361 13.47 19.67 -15.34
CA ILE A 361 14.78 19.20 -14.87
C ILE A 361 15.29 18.06 -15.74
N ALA A 362 14.43 17.08 -16.04
CA ALA A 362 14.77 15.96 -16.91
C ALA A 362 15.16 16.44 -18.33
N LEU A 363 14.41 17.40 -18.90
CA LEU A 363 14.69 17.95 -20.22
C LEU A 363 16.02 18.71 -20.28
N LEU A 364 16.32 19.55 -19.29
CA LEU A 364 17.57 20.25 -19.19
C LEU A 364 18.76 19.29 -19.11
N ARG A 365 18.63 18.27 -18.28
CA ARG A 365 19.65 17.24 -18.15
C ARG A 365 19.81 16.40 -19.42
N PHE A 366 18.71 16.01 -20.03
CA PHE A 366 18.71 15.24 -21.27
C PHE A 366 19.39 16.02 -22.42
N ARG A 367 19.11 17.32 -22.56
CA ARG A 367 19.80 18.20 -23.51
C ARG A 367 21.31 18.22 -23.29
N LYS A 368 21.74 18.34 -22.01
CA LYS A 368 23.16 18.32 -21.67
C LYS A 368 23.81 16.99 -22.02
N THR A 369 23.13 15.88 -21.71
CA THR A 369 23.65 14.53 -21.99
C THR A 369 23.79 14.26 -23.48
N ILE A 370 22.83 14.68 -24.30
CA ILE A 370 22.92 14.59 -25.78
C ILE A 370 24.05 15.43 -26.30
N GLY A 371 24.22 16.69 -25.82
CA GLY A 371 25.30 17.57 -26.25
C GLY A 371 26.72 17.09 -25.90
N THR A 372 26.87 16.16 -24.97
CA THR A 372 28.17 15.54 -24.62
C THR A 372 28.43 14.23 -25.38
N MET A 373 27.46 13.73 -26.15
CA MET A 373 27.58 12.55 -27.00
C MET A 373 27.77 12.90 -28.50
N ALA A 374 27.44 14.15 -28.90
CA ALA A 374 27.72 14.71 -30.20
C ALA A 374 29.12 15.36 -30.22
#